data_f0fcda46b173e5cbe3871e12f7bef98a
#
_entry.id   f0fcda46b173e5cbe3871e12f7bef98a
#
_cell.length_a   1.000
_cell.length_b   1.000
_cell.length_c   1.000
_cell.angle_alpha   90.00
_cell.angle_beta   90.00
_cell.angle_gamma   90.00
#
_symmetry.space_group_name_H-M   'P 1'
#
loop_
_entity.id
_entity.type
_entity.pdbx_description
1 polymer ?
#
loop_
_entity_poly.entity_id
_entity_poly.type
_entity_poly.pdbx_seq_one_letter_code
_entity_poly.pdbx_strand_id
1 'polypeptide(L)'
;MKTLIAVSVLSILSFGAHAERQSNEPIKVIEPISGLDSKKIELGKTLWFEPRLSASNTISCNSCHNIAKGGVDNLPSSIGHKWSIGPINSPTVFNSDLNFVQFWNGRAKDLQEQAAGPIENPLEMAFTHQLAVDTLQSIPQYREWFQQAYGSDNITIDNVTDAIATFEQTLRTPNSPFDLWLKGNDDALTTAQVEGYQLFKDKGCTACHSGPLAGGQMYQKMGLVKPFATDNPDVG
;
A
#
# COMPACT_ATOMS: atom_id res chain seq x y z
N MET A 1 5.22 -5.16 66.73
CA MET A 1 5.33 -5.76 65.43
C MET A 1 4.02 -5.53 64.72
N LYS A 2 3.96 -4.55 63.82
CA LYS A 2 2.78 -4.29 62.95
C LYS A 2 3.25 -4.48 61.51
N THR A 3 2.78 -5.52 60.90
CA THR A 3 3.10 -5.92 59.53
C THR A 3 2.33 -5.05 58.55
N LEU A 4 3.04 -4.29 57.74
CA LEU A 4 2.51 -3.59 56.59
C LEU A 4 2.28 -4.60 55.46
N ILE A 5 1.04 -4.75 55.02
CA ILE A 5 0.67 -5.30 53.73
C ILE A 5 -0.03 -4.17 53.01
N ALA A 6 0.65 -3.61 52.04
CA ALA A 6 0.03 -2.65 51.13
C ALA A 6 0.61 -2.83 49.73
N VAL A 7 -0.29 -2.88 48.76
CA VAL A 7 -0.19 -2.46 47.38
C VAL A 7 0.43 -3.44 46.40
N SER A 8 -0.44 -4.15 45.69
CA SER A 8 -0.17 -4.66 44.34
C SER A 8 -1.50 -4.97 43.63
N VAL A 9 -2.36 -3.99 43.38
CA VAL A 9 -3.65 -4.20 42.66
C VAL A 9 -3.92 -3.14 41.59
N LEU A 10 -2.98 -2.28 41.23
CA LEU A 10 -3.30 -1.17 40.30
C LEU A 10 -2.81 -1.32 38.84
N SER A 11 -2.11 -2.40 38.50
CA SER A 11 -1.51 -2.52 37.13
C SER A 11 -2.29 -3.38 36.14
N ILE A 12 -3.35 -4.04 36.53
CA ILE A 12 -4.05 -5.03 35.70
C ILE A 12 -5.23 -4.39 34.92
N LEU A 13 -5.78 -3.27 35.36
CA LEU A 13 -6.97 -2.66 34.77
C LEU A 13 -6.71 -1.86 33.48
N SER A 14 -5.49 -1.36 33.28
CA SER A 14 -5.18 -0.55 32.09
C SER A 14 -4.99 -1.38 30.82
N PHE A 15 -4.42 -2.56 30.91
CA PHE A 15 -4.22 -3.43 29.74
C PHE A 15 -5.54 -3.94 29.12
N GLY A 16 -6.56 -4.19 29.95
CA GLY A 16 -7.87 -4.65 29.46
C GLY A 16 -8.64 -3.61 28.68
N ALA A 17 -8.60 -2.35 29.11
CA ALA A 17 -9.35 -1.26 28.48
C ALA A 17 -8.77 -0.89 27.08
N HIS A 18 -7.45 -1.00 26.90
CA HIS A 18 -6.79 -0.71 25.62
C HIS A 18 -7.06 -1.78 24.56
N ALA A 19 -7.01 -3.06 24.95
CA ALA A 19 -7.36 -4.17 24.06
C ALA A 19 -8.84 -4.12 23.64
N GLU A 20 -9.72 -3.67 24.51
CA GLU A 20 -11.15 -3.52 24.24
C GLU A 20 -11.44 -2.39 23.23
N ARG A 21 -10.75 -1.23 23.30
CA ARG A 21 -10.91 -0.16 22.31
C ARG A 21 -10.55 -0.66 20.91
N GLN A 22 -9.38 -1.24 20.72
CA GLN A 22 -8.91 -1.73 19.43
C GLN A 22 -9.87 -2.77 18.82
N SER A 23 -10.47 -3.64 19.63
CA SER A 23 -11.39 -4.68 19.17
C SER A 23 -12.74 -4.11 18.70
N ASN A 24 -13.24 -3.07 19.36
CA ASN A 24 -14.58 -2.52 19.14
C ASN A 24 -14.65 -1.43 18.08
N GLU A 25 -13.53 -0.79 17.73
CA GLU A 25 -13.54 0.26 16.72
C GLU A 25 -13.67 -0.32 15.29
N PRO A 26 -14.46 0.32 14.41
CA PRO A 26 -14.63 -0.12 13.03
C PRO A 26 -13.35 0.03 12.20
N ILE A 27 -12.56 1.07 12.44
CA ILE A 27 -11.24 1.25 11.83
C ILE A 27 -10.21 0.48 12.67
N LYS A 28 -9.27 -0.19 12.01
CA LYS A 28 -8.27 -1.03 12.65
C LYS A 28 -6.88 -0.42 12.53
N VAL A 29 -6.02 -0.77 13.46
CA VAL A 29 -4.61 -0.38 13.46
C VAL A 29 -3.89 -0.93 12.23
N ILE A 30 -3.01 -0.12 11.64
CA ILE A 30 -2.04 -0.60 10.66
C ILE A 30 -0.85 -1.18 11.43
N GLU A 31 -0.68 -2.49 11.35
CA GLU A 31 0.42 -3.17 12.02
C GLU A 31 1.68 -3.18 11.12
N PRO A 32 2.88 -3.03 11.71
CA PRO A 32 4.12 -3.20 10.97
C PRO A 32 4.19 -4.60 10.36
N ILE A 33 4.74 -4.70 9.16
CA ILE A 33 5.01 -6.00 8.56
C ILE A 33 6.35 -6.55 9.08
N SER A 34 6.45 -7.87 9.18
CA SER A 34 7.67 -8.57 9.58
C SER A 34 7.82 -9.88 8.82
N GLY A 35 9.01 -10.47 8.85
CA GLY A 35 9.28 -11.77 8.23
C GLY A 35 9.51 -11.74 6.72
N LEU A 36 9.57 -10.57 6.09
CA LEU A 36 9.93 -10.44 4.68
C LEU A 36 11.42 -10.69 4.46
N ASP A 37 11.75 -11.26 3.32
CA ASP A 37 13.15 -11.48 2.93
C ASP A 37 13.83 -10.15 2.59
N SER A 38 14.90 -9.82 3.30
CA SER A 38 15.63 -8.56 3.14
C SER A 38 16.28 -8.41 1.76
N LYS A 39 16.69 -9.53 1.12
CA LYS A 39 17.28 -9.51 -0.22
C LYS A 39 16.24 -9.21 -1.29
N LYS A 40 15.03 -9.76 -1.12
CA LYS A 40 13.89 -9.42 -1.98
C LYS A 40 13.46 -7.97 -1.81
N ILE A 41 13.43 -7.45 -0.58
CA ILE A 41 13.12 -6.04 -0.32
C ILE A 41 14.09 -5.11 -1.05
N GLU A 42 15.40 -5.33 -0.89
CA GLU A 42 16.43 -4.48 -1.52
C GLU A 42 16.39 -4.58 -3.06
N LEU A 43 16.21 -5.78 -3.60
CA LEU A 43 16.03 -5.99 -5.03
C LEU A 43 14.77 -5.28 -5.53
N GLY A 44 13.62 -5.48 -4.86
CA GLY A 44 12.36 -4.86 -5.20
C GLY A 44 12.42 -3.33 -5.16
N LYS A 45 13.07 -2.78 -4.13
CA LYS A 45 13.35 -1.34 -4.06
C LYS A 45 14.17 -0.85 -5.25
N THR A 46 15.20 -1.59 -5.65
CA THR A 46 16.02 -1.23 -6.81
C THR A 46 15.18 -1.25 -8.10
N LEU A 47 14.35 -2.29 -8.27
CA LEU A 47 13.45 -2.44 -9.41
C LEU A 47 12.36 -1.36 -9.43
N TRP A 48 11.88 -0.91 -8.28
CA TRP A 48 10.91 0.18 -8.15
C TRP A 48 11.41 1.49 -8.78
N PHE A 49 12.70 1.76 -8.67
CA PHE A 49 13.34 2.95 -9.24
C PHE A 49 13.98 2.70 -10.61
N GLU A 50 13.83 1.52 -11.21
CA GLU A 50 14.54 1.12 -12.42
C GLU A 50 13.82 1.62 -13.70
N PRO A 51 14.31 2.68 -14.36
CA PRO A 51 13.66 3.23 -15.55
C PRO A 51 13.84 2.36 -16.79
N ARG A 52 14.81 1.44 -16.80
CA ARG A 52 15.05 0.51 -17.93
C ARG A 52 13.99 -0.57 -18.05
N LEU A 53 13.02 -0.63 -17.12
CA LEU A 53 11.80 -1.42 -17.24
C LEU A 53 10.74 -0.73 -18.11
N SER A 54 11.04 0.42 -18.70
CA SER A 54 10.17 1.12 -19.64
C SER A 54 10.80 1.27 -21.02
N ALA A 55 9.96 1.32 -22.07
CA ALA A 55 10.42 1.48 -23.46
C ALA A 55 11.21 2.76 -23.72
N SER A 56 10.99 3.80 -22.92
CA SER A 56 11.72 5.07 -22.98
C SER A 56 12.99 5.11 -22.15
N ASN A 57 13.21 4.14 -21.27
CA ASN A 57 14.26 4.15 -20.24
C ASN A 57 14.20 5.37 -19.30
N THR A 58 13.02 5.98 -19.11
CA THR A 58 12.84 7.19 -18.31
C THR A 58 11.73 7.08 -17.27
N ILE A 59 10.91 6.04 -17.33
CA ILE A 59 9.75 5.84 -16.46
C ILE A 59 10.01 4.62 -15.57
N SER A 60 9.84 4.80 -14.28
CA SER A 60 9.86 3.76 -13.27
C SER A 60 8.55 3.80 -12.46
N CYS A 61 8.32 2.84 -11.56
CA CYS A 61 7.16 2.86 -10.66
C CYS A 61 7.09 4.17 -9.88
N ASN A 62 8.25 4.67 -9.41
CA ASN A 62 8.33 5.93 -8.67
C ASN A 62 7.95 7.18 -9.51
N SER A 63 7.86 7.08 -10.83
CA SER A 63 7.44 8.21 -11.67
C SER A 63 5.98 8.60 -11.40
N CYS A 64 5.10 7.60 -11.26
CA CYS A 64 3.68 7.78 -10.97
C CYS A 64 3.34 7.58 -9.48
N HIS A 65 4.16 6.80 -8.76
CA HIS A 65 3.97 6.50 -7.34
C HIS A 65 5.14 7.01 -6.50
N ASN A 66 5.35 8.33 -6.50
CA ASN A 66 6.49 8.95 -5.82
C ASN A 66 6.37 8.82 -4.29
N ILE A 67 7.24 8.00 -3.71
CA ILE A 67 7.26 7.72 -2.26
C ILE A 67 7.44 9.00 -1.44
N ALA A 68 8.23 9.97 -1.92
CA ALA A 68 8.43 11.24 -1.22
C ALA A 68 7.23 12.20 -1.32
N LYS A 69 6.22 11.87 -2.14
CA LYS A 69 5.02 12.69 -2.35
C LYS A 69 3.73 11.95 -1.93
N GLY A 70 3.81 11.07 -0.96
CA GLY A 70 2.65 10.31 -0.50
C GLY A 70 2.34 9.08 -1.37
N GLY A 71 3.30 8.59 -2.17
CA GLY A 71 3.11 7.42 -3.03
C GLY A 71 2.26 7.68 -4.28
N VAL A 72 2.17 8.95 -4.71
CA VAL A 72 1.40 9.43 -5.87
C VAL A 72 2.18 10.48 -6.66
N ASP A 73 1.74 10.81 -7.87
CA ASP A 73 2.30 11.92 -8.66
C ASP A 73 1.56 13.25 -8.45
N ASN A 74 0.42 13.24 -7.79
CA ASN A 74 -0.49 14.37 -7.57
C ASN A 74 -1.10 14.95 -8.87
N LEU A 75 -1.20 14.13 -9.92
CA LEU A 75 -1.85 14.50 -11.18
C LEU A 75 -3.27 13.90 -11.26
N PRO A 76 -4.21 14.55 -11.95
CA PRO A 76 -5.52 13.96 -12.23
C PRO A 76 -5.42 12.64 -13.02
N SER A 77 -4.42 12.52 -13.89
CA SER A 77 -4.04 11.31 -14.61
C SER A 77 -2.54 11.31 -14.81
N SER A 78 -1.91 10.16 -14.61
CA SER A 78 -0.47 10.01 -14.72
C SER A 78 0.02 10.15 -16.16
N ILE A 79 1.27 10.58 -16.32
CA ILE A 79 1.92 10.76 -17.63
C ILE A 79 2.91 9.61 -17.84
N GLY A 80 2.68 8.79 -18.84
CA GLY A 80 3.50 7.64 -19.19
C GLY A 80 4.37 7.83 -20.42
N HIS A 81 4.67 6.72 -21.10
CA HIS A 81 5.54 6.65 -22.27
C HIS A 81 5.09 7.61 -23.37
N LYS A 82 6.05 8.38 -23.95
CA LYS A 82 5.81 9.40 -24.99
C LYS A 82 4.74 10.42 -24.61
N TRP A 83 4.68 10.79 -23.31
CA TRP A 83 3.70 11.75 -22.78
C TRP A 83 2.25 11.30 -22.89
N SER A 84 2.02 9.98 -23.02
CA SER A 84 0.68 9.42 -22.97
C SER A 84 0.02 9.73 -21.62
N ILE A 85 -1.26 10.05 -21.65
CA ILE A 85 -2.06 10.34 -20.46
C ILE A 85 -2.89 9.11 -20.14
N GLY A 86 -2.76 8.61 -18.93
CA GLY A 86 -3.58 7.51 -18.41
C GLY A 86 -5.05 7.93 -18.21
N PRO A 87 -5.98 6.99 -18.09
CA PRO A 87 -7.41 7.28 -17.94
C PRO A 87 -7.79 7.74 -16.53
N ILE A 88 -6.96 7.46 -15.53
CA ILE A 88 -7.28 7.69 -14.12
C ILE A 88 -6.02 8.09 -13.35
N ASN A 89 -6.18 8.70 -12.17
CA ASN A 89 -5.06 9.04 -11.31
C ASN A 89 -4.44 7.80 -10.66
N SER A 90 -3.13 7.87 -10.39
CA SER A 90 -2.43 6.83 -9.63
C SER A 90 -2.84 6.86 -8.16
N PRO A 91 -3.37 5.76 -7.61
CA PRO A 91 -3.62 5.66 -6.16
C PRO A 91 -2.30 5.62 -5.39
N THR A 92 -2.37 5.95 -4.10
CA THR A 92 -1.20 5.77 -3.24
C THR A 92 -0.78 4.31 -3.15
N VAL A 93 0.53 4.07 -3.13
CA VAL A 93 1.13 2.75 -2.85
C VAL A 93 1.34 2.50 -1.36
N PHE A 94 1.18 3.53 -0.51
CA PHE A 94 1.25 3.32 0.93
C PHE A 94 0.08 2.47 1.40
N ASN A 95 0.41 1.43 2.18
CA ASN A 95 -0.54 0.47 2.73
C ASN A 95 -1.34 -0.34 1.67
N SER A 96 -0.96 -0.29 0.40
CA SER A 96 -1.71 -0.93 -0.70
C SER A 96 -1.77 -2.46 -0.58
N ASP A 97 -0.83 -3.08 0.14
CA ASP A 97 -0.84 -4.52 0.44
C ASP A 97 -2.00 -4.96 1.36
N LEU A 98 -2.66 -4.00 2.01
CA LEU A 98 -3.84 -4.24 2.85
C LEU A 98 -5.15 -4.19 2.06
N ASN A 99 -5.14 -3.77 0.80
CA ASN A 99 -6.30 -3.84 -0.09
C ASN A 99 -6.62 -5.31 -0.42
N PHE A 100 -7.90 -5.64 -0.51
CA PHE A 100 -8.32 -7.00 -0.87
C PHE A 100 -8.11 -7.32 -2.37
N VAL A 101 -7.95 -6.31 -3.22
CA VAL A 101 -7.58 -6.35 -4.64
C VAL A 101 -6.83 -5.09 -5.02
N GLN A 102 -6.18 -5.09 -6.18
CA GLN A 102 -5.41 -3.96 -6.68
C GLN A 102 -6.04 -3.33 -7.93
N PHE A 103 -5.62 -2.11 -8.26
CA PHE A 103 -6.27 -1.17 -9.17
C PHE A 103 -7.65 -0.69 -8.69
N TRP A 104 -8.12 0.45 -9.20
CA TRP A 104 -9.42 1.01 -8.84
C TRP A 104 -10.61 0.07 -9.13
N ASN A 105 -10.51 -0.74 -10.18
CA ASN A 105 -11.53 -1.71 -10.59
C ASN A 105 -11.27 -3.15 -10.12
N GLY A 106 -10.22 -3.37 -9.34
CA GLY A 106 -9.93 -4.68 -8.75
C GLY A 106 -9.49 -5.76 -9.72
N ARG A 107 -8.95 -5.39 -10.90
CA ARG A 107 -8.56 -6.38 -11.94
C ARG A 107 -7.32 -7.20 -11.60
N ALA A 108 -6.56 -6.85 -10.56
CA ALA A 108 -5.46 -7.66 -10.06
C ALA A 108 -5.74 -8.12 -8.62
N LYS A 109 -5.47 -9.39 -8.34
CA LYS A 109 -5.77 -10.02 -7.05
C LYS A 109 -4.82 -9.60 -5.93
N ASP A 110 -3.57 -9.26 -6.29
CA ASP A 110 -2.49 -8.93 -5.35
C ASP A 110 -1.47 -7.97 -5.98
N LEU A 111 -0.50 -7.51 -5.18
CA LEU A 111 0.56 -6.60 -5.62
C LEU A 111 1.45 -7.20 -6.72
N GLN A 112 1.70 -8.51 -6.69
CA GLN A 112 2.54 -9.16 -7.69
C GLN A 112 1.88 -9.13 -9.07
N GLU A 113 0.60 -9.48 -9.15
CA GLU A 113 -0.17 -9.40 -10.40
C GLU A 113 -0.32 -7.94 -10.86
N GLN A 114 -0.52 -7.01 -9.93
CA GLN A 114 -0.59 -5.58 -10.23
C GLN A 114 0.70 -5.08 -10.89
N ALA A 115 1.88 -5.42 -10.31
CA ALA A 115 3.17 -4.93 -10.78
C ALA A 115 3.50 -5.35 -12.23
N ALA A 116 2.92 -6.44 -12.72
CA ALA A 116 3.08 -6.89 -14.10
C ALA A 116 2.39 -5.95 -15.12
N GLY A 117 1.21 -5.42 -14.77
CA GLY A 117 0.37 -4.65 -15.68
C GLY A 117 1.02 -3.39 -16.24
N PRO A 118 1.52 -2.45 -15.41
CA PRO A 118 2.13 -1.20 -15.85
C PRO A 118 3.31 -1.37 -16.81
N ILE A 119 4.08 -2.45 -16.67
CA ILE A 119 5.22 -2.74 -17.53
C ILE A 119 4.76 -2.87 -19.01
N GLU A 120 3.65 -3.57 -19.25
CA GLU A 120 3.14 -3.79 -20.62
C GLU A 120 2.13 -2.72 -21.07
N ASN A 121 1.59 -1.91 -20.18
CA ASN A 121 0.60 -0.91 -20.53
C ASN A 121 1.21 0.16 -21.46
N PRO A 122 0.69 0.32 -22.69
CA PRO A 122 1.23 1.29 -23.66
C PRO A 122 1.09 2.76 -23.23
N LEU A 123 0.18 3.05 -22.31
CA LEU A 123 -0.01 4.39 -21.73
C LEU A 123 0.89 4.65 -20.52
N GLU A 124 1.58 3.62 -20.00
CA GLU A 124 2.43 3.70 -18.81
C GLU A 124 3.89 3.45 -19.19
N MET A 125 4.42 2.23 -19.02
CA MET A 125 5.82 1.90 -19.30
C MET A 125 6.05 1.40 -20.73
N ALA A 126 5.02 0.90 -21.42
CA ALA A 126 4.99 0.51 -22.82
C ALA A 126 6.10 -0.48 -23.23
N PHE A 127 6.45 -1.38 -22.35
CA PHE A 127 7.47 -2.39 -22.58
C PHE A 127 6.83 -3.77 -22.75
N THR A 128 7.61 -4.85 -22.82
CA THR A 128 7.09 -6.20 -22.70
C THR A 128 7.76 -6.93 -21.56
N HIS A 129 7.09 -7.92 -20.98
CA HIS A 129 7.68 -8.73 -19.90
C HIS A 129 8.99 -9.39 -20.36
N GLN A 130 9.03 -9.91 -21.61
CA GLN A 130 10.24 -10.50 -22.17
C GLN A 130 11.40 -9.52 -22.27
N LEU A 131 11.14 -8.31 -22.80
CA LEU A 131 12.18 -7.28 -22.90
C LEU A 131 12.65 -6.79 -21.52
N ALA A 132 11.76 -6.71 -20.54
CA ALA A 132 12.12 -6.38 -19.16
C ALA A 132 13.08 -7.43 -18.58
N VAL A 133 12.74 -8.71 -18.75
CA VAL A 133 13.59 -9.84 -18.34
C VAL A 133 14.93 -9.81 -19.05
N ASP A 134 14.95 -9.68 -20.38
CA ASP A 134 16.18 -9.66 -21.20
C ASP A 134 17.08 -8.48 -20.78
N THR A 135 16.47 -7.32 -20.53
CA THR A 135 17.20 -6.13 -20.07
C THR A 135 17.90 -6.41 -18.73
N LEU A 136 17.18 -6.90 -17.73
CA LEU A 136 17.74 -7.23 -16.42
C LEU A 136 18.78 -8.35 -16.52
N GLN A 137 18.50 -9.40 -17.30
CA GLN A 137 19.40 -10.54 -17.52
C GLN A 137 20.72 -10.13 -18.17
N SER A 138 20.72 -9.07 -19.00
CA SER A 138 21.93 -8.54 -19.64
C SER A 138 22.87 -7.83 -18.66
N ILE A 139 22.41 -7.47 -17.47
CA ILE A 139 23.13 -6.69 -16.48
C ILE A 139 23.68 -7.63 -15.40
N PRO A 140 25.03 -7.82 -15.28
CA PRO A 140 25.61 -8.76 -14.33
C PRO A 140 25.17 -8.52 -12.87
N GLN A 141 25.01 -7.26 -12.48
CA GLN A 141 24.62 -6.90 -11.12
C GLN A 141 23.19 -7.37 -10.78
N TYR A 142 22.24 -7.31 -11.73
CA TYR A 142 20.89 -7.86 -11.50
C TYR A 142 20.94 -9.39 -11.35
N ARG A 143 21.69 -10.10 -12.18
CA ARG A 143 21.86 -11.56 -12.03
C ARG A 143 22.37 -11.95 -10.65
N GLU A 144 23.36 -11.21 -10.14
CA GLU A 144 23.90 -11.40 -8.79
C GLU A 144 22.82 -11.16 -7.72
N TRP A 145 22.07 -10.07 -7.82
CA TRP A 145 21.00 -9.77 -6.85
C TRP A 145 19.87 -10.79 -6.90
N PHE A 146 19.47 -11.26 -8.09
CA PHE A 146 18.48 -12.34 -8.21
C PHE A 146 19.01 -13.65 -7.66
N GLN A 147 20.28 -14.00 -7.87
CA GLN A 147 20.93 -15.13 -7.23
C GLN A 147 20.87 -15.06 -5.70
N GLN A 148 21.06 -13.87 -5.13
CA GLN A 148 21.01 -13.67 -3.68
C GLN A 148 19.59 -13.76 -3.14
N ALA A 149 18.57 -13.27 -3.87
CA ALA A 149 17.19 -13.21 -3.43
C ALA A 149 16.39 -14.50 -3.72
N TYR A 150 16.72 -15.20 -4.81
CA TYR A 150 15.94 -16.35 -5.29
C TYR A 150 16.76 -17.65 -5.42
N GLY A 151 18.06 -17.61 -5.15
CA GLY A 151 18.93 -18.78 -5.33
C GLY A 151 19.22 -19.13 -6.79
N SER A 152 18.86 -18.27 -7.74
CA SER A 152 19.04 -18.45 -9.18
C SER A 152 19.33 -17.12 -9.86
N ASP A 153 20.27 -17.11 -10.81
CA ASP A 153 20.55 -15.96 -11.67
C ASP A 153 19.66 -15.92 -12.93
N ASN A 154 18.78 -16.92 -13.09
CA ASN A 154 17.75 -16.92 -14.14
C ASN A 154 16.59 -16.00 -13.72
N ILE A 155 16.50 -14.84 -14.37
CA ILE A 155 15.48 -13.85 -14.10
C ILE A 155 14.19 -14.22 -14.82
N THR A 156 13.08 -14.15 -14.12
CA THR A 156 11.74 -14.33 -14.68
C THR A 156 10.87 -13.13 -14.32
N ILE A 157 9.82 -12.87 -15.09
CA ILE A 157 8.89 -11.81 -14.77
C ILE A 157 8.24 -12.02 -13.40
N ASP A 158 7.94 -13.25 -13.04
CA ASP A 158 7.37 -13.61 -11.74
C ASP A 158 8.28 -13.18 -10.59
N ASN A 159 9.61 -13.42 -10.72
CA ASN A 159 10.57 -13.01 -9.70
C ASN A 159 10.76 -11.49 -9.66
N VAL A 160 10.67 -10.81 -10.80
CA VAL A 160 10.70 -9.34 -10.88
C VAL A 160 9.51 -8.74 -10.14
N THR A 161 8.31 -9.20 -10.44
CA THR A 161 7.07 -8.69 -9.84
C THR A 161 6.92 -9.10 -8.37
N ASP A 162 7.37 -10.29 -7.98
CA ASP A 162 7.42 -10.72 -6.57
C ASP A 162 8.37 -9.85 -5.74
N ALA A 163 9.54 -9.50 -6.28
CA ALA A 163 10.46 -8.59 -5.59
C ALA A 163 9.85 -7.19 -5.42
N ILE A 164 9.24 -6.64 -6.48
CA ILE A 164 8.55 -5.35 -6.41
C ILE A 164 7.44 -5.40 -5.36
N ALA A 165 6.57 -6.39 -5.40
CA ALA A 165 5.51 -6.60 -4.43
C ALA A 165 6.03 -6.74 -2.99
N THR A 166 7.15 -7.45 -2.80
CA THR A 166 7.79 -7.59 -1.49
C THR A 166 8.28 -6.24 -0.95
N PHE A 167 8.83 -5.39 -1.82
CA PHE A 167 9.20 -4.03 -1.43
C PHE A 167 7.96 -3.19 -1.10
N GLU A 168 6.90 -3.23 -1.91
CA GLU A 168 5.67 -2.47 -1.66
C GLU A 168 5.03 -2.81 -0.31
N GLN A 169 5.10 -4.06 0.14
CA GLN A 169 4.64 -4.46 1.48
C GLN A 169 5.37 -3.71 2.60
N THR A 170 6.59 -3.23 2.37
CA THR A 170 7.32 -2.40 3.35
C THR A 170 6.82 -0.95 3.42
N LEU A 171 5.97 -0.53 2.49
CA LEU A 171 5.44 0.83 2.42
C LEU A 171 4.21 1.03 3.32
N ARG A 172 4.07 0.24 4.39
CA ARG A 172 3.09 0.50 5.43
C ARG A 172 3.48 1.70 6.29
N THR A 173 2.46 2.40 6.78
CA THR A 173 2.60 3.60 7.62
C THR A 173 2.02 3.35 9.02
N PRO A 174 2.58 2.40 9.81
CA PRO A 174 2.10 2.10 11.14
C PRO A 174 2.41 3.22 12.13
N ASN A 175 1.74 3.16 13.30
CA ASN A 175 1.95 4.09 14.41
C ASN A 175 1.62 5.55 14.09
N SER A 176 0.64 5.79 13.22
CA SER A 176 0.03 7.10 13.09
C SER A 176 -0.55 7.56 14.44
N PRO A 177 -0.79 8.86 14.66
CA PRO A 177 -1.50 9.31 15.86
C PRO A 177 -2.82 8.58 16.09
N PHE A 178 -3.54 8.23 15.01
CA PHE A 178 -4.77 7.47 15.10
C PHE A 178 -4.53 6.01 15.52
N ASP A 179 -3.49 5.34 14.99
CA ASP A 179 -3.12 3.99 15.44
C ASP A 179 -2.74 3.97 16.93
N LEU A 180 -1.97 4.99 17.37
CA LEU A 180 -1.58 5.10 18.78
C LEU A 180 -2.80 5.31 19.69
N TRP A 181 -3.77 6.11 19.25
CA TRP A 181 -5.02 6.31 19.97
C TRP A 181 -5.84 5.01 20.04
N LEU A 182 -5.96 4.26 18.94
CA LEU A 182 -6.60 2.95 18.91
C LEU A 182 -5.90 1.97 19.86
N LYS A 183 -4.57 2.04 19.98
CA LYS A 183 -3.76 1.25 20.91
C LYS A 183 -3.88 1.71 22.38
N GLY A 184 -4.66 2.77 22.65
CA GLY A 184 -4.99 3.25 23.99
C GLY A 184 -4.19 4.45 24.49
N ASN A 185 -3.40 5.10 23.63
CA ASN A 185 -2.77 6.38 23.96
C ASN A 185 -3.79 7.52 23.78
N ASP A 186 -4.45 7.93 24.85
CA ASP A 186 -5.49 8.96 24.82
C ASP A 186 -4.96 10.34 24.40
N ASP A 187 -3.68 10.61 24.64
CA ASP A 187 -3.03 11.88 24.29
C ASP A 187 -2.61 11.96 22.80
N ALA A 188 -2.73 10.86 22.05
CA ALA A 188 -2.31 10.83 20.65
C ALA A 188 -3.21 11.63 19.72
N LEU A 189 -4.46 11.89 20.11
CA LEU A 189 -5.41 12.72 19.36
C LEU A 189 -5.92 13.87 20.22
N THR A 190 -6.19 14.99 19.58
CA THR A 190 -6.90 16.11 20.22
C THR A 190 -8.38 15.78 20.41
N THR A 191 -9.05 16.47 21.34
CA THR A 191 -10.49 16.34 21.56
C THR A 191 -11.28 16.52 20.27
N ALA A 192 -10.96 17.53 19.45
CA ALA A 192 -11.63 17.78 18.18
C ALA A 192 -11.46 16.63 17.18
N GLN A 193 -10.30 15.97 17.16
CA GLN A 193 -10.08 14.80 16.30
C GLN A 193 -10.91 13.58 16.75
N VAL A 194 -11.01 13.36 18.05
CA VAL A 194 -11.86 12.30 18.62
C VAL A 194 -13.34 12.57 18.34
N GLU A 195 -13.80 13.82 18.53
CA GLU A 195 -15.17 14.24 18.20
C GLU A 195 -15.48 14.09 16.71
N GLY A 196 -14.52 14.44 15.83
CA GLY A 196 -14.64 14.23 14.38
C GLY A 196 -14.78 12.76 14.01
N TYR A 197 -14.00 11.91 14.65
CA TYR A 197 -14.12 10.45 14.44
C TYR A 197 -15.45 9.90 14.99
N GLN A 198 -15.92 10.40 16.14
CA GLN A 198 -17.25 10.01 16.64
C GLN A 198 -18.36 10.42 15.65
N LEU A 199 -18.29 11.67 15.14
CA LEU A 199 -19.24 12.13 14.12
C LEU A 199 -19.21 11.27 12.86
N PHE A 200 -18.03 10.82 12.41
CA PHE A 200 -17.86 9.91 11.28
C PHE A 200 -18.58 8.58 11.52
N LYS A 201 -18.52 8.03 12.74
CA LYS A 201 -19.25 6.83 13.14
C LYS A 201 -20.75 7.08 13.18
N ASP A 202 -21.20 8.16 13.83
CA ASP A 202 -22.61 8.50 14.04
C ASP A 202 -23.34 8.78 12.72
N LYS A 203 -22.62 9.29 11.71
CA LYS A 203 -23.16 9.50 10.36
C LYS A 203 -23.24 8.22 9.52
N GLY A 204 -22.78 7.08 10.05
CA GLY A 204 -22.81 5.80 9.37
C GLY A 204 -21.74 5.63 8.29
N CYS A 205 -20.74 6.52 8.21
CA CYS A 205 -19.67 6.45 7.21
C CYS A 205 -18.87 5.15 7.33
N THR A 206 -18.76 4.61 8.55
CA THR A 206 -18.06 3.36 8.83
C THR A 206 -18.69 2.10 8.22
N ALA A 207 -19.91 2.18 7.69
CA ALA A 207 -20.53 1.09 6.96
C ALA A 207 -19.71 0.70 5.69
N CYS A 208 -19.07 1.68 5.06
CA CYS A 208 -18.17 1.47 3.91
C CYS A 208 -16.71 1.76 4.26
N HIS A 209 -16.47 2.70 5.18
CA HIS A 209 -15.14 3.16 5.59
C HIS A 209 -14.70 2.47 6.89
N SER A 210 -14.34 1.20 6.82
CA SER A 210 -13.89 0.38 7.95
C SER A 210 -12.59 -0.36 7.62
N GLY A 211 -12.06 -1.13 8.58
CA GLY A 211 -10.79 -1.84 8.44
C GLY A 211 -9.56 -0.92 8.54
N PRO A 212 -8.35 -1.46 8.28
CA PRO A 212 -7.09 -0.72 8.49
C PRO A 212 -6.91 0.46 7.53
N LEU A 213 -7.54 0.42 6.36
CA LEU A 213 -7.46 1.47 5.34
C LEU A 213 -8.63 2.46 5.40
N ALA A 214 -9.51 2.38 6.40
CA ALA A 214 -10.75 3.14 6.44
C ALA A 214 -11.55 2.99 5.13
N GLY A 215 -11.56 1.80 4.56
CA GLY A 215 -12.16 1.44 3.28
C GLY A 215 -11.38 0.33 2.58
N GLY A 216 -11.57 0.16 1.27
CA GLY A 216 -10.83 -0.84 0.49
C GLY A 216 -11.17 -2.29 0.81
N GLN A 217 -12.33 -2.56 1.44
CA GLN A 217 -12.77 -3.90 1.85
C GLN A 217 -13.93 -4.44 1.01
N MET A 218 -14.44 -3.64 0.07
CA MET A 218 -15.57 -4.01 -0.78
C MET A 218 -15.60 -3.20 -2.06
N TYR A 219 -16.26 -3.75 -3.08
CA TYR A 219 -16.61 -2.99 -4.28
C TYR A 219 -17.77 -2.05 -4.03
N GLN A 220 -17.65 -0.81 -4.50
CA GLN A 220 -18.75 0.17 -4.51
C GLN A 220 -18.81 0.86 -5.87
N LYS A 221 -19.95 0.74 -6.53
CA LYS A 221 -20.16 1.39 -7.81
C LYS A 221 -20.36 2.89 -7.62
N MET A 222 -19.51 3.71 -8.21
CA MET A 222 -19.69 5.16 -8.23
C MET A 222 -21.02 5.53 -8.95
N GLY A 223 -21.75 6.48 -8.38
CA GLY A 223 -23.01 6.96 -8.98
C GLY A 223 -24.22 6.05 -8.75
N LEU A 224 -24.15 5.08 -7.83
CA LEU A 224 -25.29 4.18 -7.54
C LEU A 224 -26.52 4.93 -6.98
N VAL A 225 -26.30 5.89 -6.08
CA VAL A 225 -27.39 6.65 -5.43
C VAL A 225 -27.67 7.94 -6.21
N LYS A 226 -26.62 8.69 -6.57
CA LYS A 226 -26.71 9.89 -7.40
C LYS A 226 -25.87 9.65 -8.65
N PRO A 227 -26.44 9.73 -9.84
CA PRO A 227 -25.70 9.52 -11.08
C PRO A 227 -24.42 10.37 -11.14
N PHE A 228 -23.31 9.73 -11.51
CA PHE A 228 -22.04 10.37 -11.75
C PHE A 228 -21.75 10.30 -13.26
N ALA A 229 -21.86 11.44 -13.94
CA ALA A 229 -21.55 11.52 -15.36
C ALA A 229 -20.04 11.59 -15.55
N THR A 230 -19.50 10.65 -16.31
CA THR A 230 -18.09 10.61 -16.68
C THR A 230 -17.93 10.01 -18.08
N ASP A 231 -17.00 10.52 -18.83
CA ASP A 231 -16.51 9.97 -20.11
C ASP A 231 -15.25 9.08 -19.89
N ASN A 232 -14.79 8.94 -18.65
CA ASN A 232 -13.71 8.05 -18.30
C ASN A 232 -14.12 6.59 -18.58
N PRO A 233 -13.36 5.84 -19.42
CA PRO A 233 -13.63 4.44 -19.71
C PRO A 233 -13.43 3.52 -18.48
N ASP A 234 -12.62 3.94 -17.52
CA ASP A 234 -12.49 3.26 -16.23
C ASP A 234 -13.58 3.77 -15.28
N VAL A 235 -14.57 2.95 -15.05
CA VAL A 235 -15.74 3.29 -14.22
C VAL A 235 -15.62 2.87 -12.76
N GLY A 236 -14.43 2.45 -12.33
CA GLY A 236 -14.12 2.05 -10.95
C GLY A 236 -14.46 0.62 -10.62
#